data_20a3278d75d9d87f9e0d307b2a4ccdb5
#
_entry.id   20a3278d75d9d87f9e0d307b2a4ccdb5
#
_cell.length_a   1.000
_cell.length_b   1.000
_cell.length_c   1.000
_cell.angle_alpha   90.00
_cell.angle_beta   90.00
_cell.angle_gamma   90.00
#
_symmetry.space_group_name_H-M   'P 1'
#
loop_
_entity.id
_entity.type
_entity.pdbx_description
1 polymer ?
#
loop_
_entity_poly.entity_id
_entity_poly.type
_entity_poly.pdbx_seq_one_letter_code
_entity_poly.pdbx_strand_id
1 'polypeptide(L)'
;MTDPRFENSVIFICSHSAEGAMGLVINTPCENIAFPELLDQLNIDYGHNITPKAQLKNIQLHEGGPVETGRGFILHSADYAQETTLIISETIALTATLDILSAIACGKGPLYYLIALGFSGWGRGQLENEIVRNSWLTIEADAELVFKTDLELKLSRAHAKLGINFSMLSSQFGNA
;
A
#
# COMPACT_ATOMS: atom_id res chain seq x y z
N MET A 1 5.44 -10.78 16.36
CA MET A 1 5.66 -11.22 14.97
C MET A 1 7.10 -11.58 14.79
N THR A 2 7.37 -12.73 14.22
CA THR A 2 8.73 -13.27 14.11
C THR A 2 9.44 -12.88 12.80
N ASP A 3 8.72 -12.29 11.85
CA ASP A 3 9.31 -11.86 10.58
C ASP A 3 9.69 -10.38 10.64
N PRO A 4 10.99 -10.04 10.68
CA PRO A 4 11.47 -8.67 10.81
C PRO A 4 11.10 -7.78 9.59
N ARG A 5 10.75 -8.38 8.46
CA ARG A 5 10.35 -7.64 7.25
C ARG A 5 9.06 -6.84 7.44
N PHE A 6 8.22 -7.24 8.40
CA PHE A 6 6.93 -6.60 8.68
C PHE A 6 6.92 -5.80 9.97
N GLU A 7 8.08 -5.62 10.60
CA GLU A 7 8.16 -4.78 11.80
C GLU A 7 7.73 -3.35 11.49
N ASN A 8 6.79 -2.84 12.26
CA ASN A 8 6.19 -1.51 12.06
C ASN A 8 5.45 -1.30 10.72
N SER A 9 5.12 -2.38 10.01
CA SER A 9 4.37 -2.27 8.76
C SER A 9 2.88 -2.03 9.01
N VAL A 10 2.30 -1.17 8.16
CA VAL A 10 0.86 -1.03 7.99
C VAL A 10 0.49 -1.70 6.68
N ILE A 11 -0.35 -2.74 6.77
CA ILE A 11 -0.76 -3.53 5.60
C ILE A 11 -2.24 -3.31 5.34
N PHE A 12 -2.56 -2.90 4.13
CA PHE A 12 -3.93 -2.84 3.64
C PHE A 12 -4.32 -4.19 3.04
N ILE A 13 -5.33 -4.85 3.60
CA ILE A 13 -5.83 -6.12 3.07
C ILE A 13 -6.72 -5.85 1.85
N CYS A 14 -6.27 -6.30 0.69
CA CYS A 14 -6.96 -6.12 -0.58
C CYS A 14 -8.00 -7.21 -0.84
N SER A 15 -7.71 -8.43 -0.41
CA SER A 15 -8.63 -9.57 -0.51
C SER A 15 -8.41 -10.55 0.63
N HIS A 16 -9.51 -11.17 1.06
CA HIS A 16 -9.51 -12.19 2.11
C HIS A 16 -10.60 -13.21 1.83
N SER A 17 -10.24 -14.48 1.86
CA SER A 17 -11.15 -15.60 1.61
C SER A 17 -10.71 -16.83 2.40
N ALA A 18 -11.49 -17.91 2.30
CA ALA A 18 -11.12 -19.21 2.88
C ALA A 18 -9.81 -19.79 2.29
N GLU A 19 -9.41 -19.34 1.11
CA GLU A 19 -8.18 -19.80 0.43
C GLU A 19 -6.93 -19.01 0.83
N GLY A 20 -7.09 -17.84 1.48
CA GLY A 20 -6.00 -17.00 1.95
C GLY A 20 -6.30 -15.51 1.87
N ALA A 21 -5.28 -14.70 2.04
CA ALA A 21 -5.38 -13.26 1.98
C ALA A 21 -4.23 -12.65 1.17
N MET A 22 -4.48 -11.46 0.61
CA MET A 22 -3.51 -10.62 -0.05
C MET A 22 -3.58 -9.21 0.50
N GLY A 23 -2.44 -8.61 0.76
CA GLY A 23 -2.37 -7.23 1.22
C GLY A 23 -1.14 -6.50 0.69
N LEU A 24 -1.16 -5.18 0.81
CA LEU A 24 -0.07 -4.29 0.41
C LEU A 24 0.45 -3.53 1.62
N VAL A 25 1.76 -3.55 1.83
CA VAL A 25 2.40 -2.63 2.78
C VAL A 25 2.28 -1.22 2.22
N ILE A 26 1.73 -0.30 3.01
CA ILE A 26 1.39 1.06 2.57
C ILE A 26 2.23 2.16 3.23
N ASN A 27 3.18 1.80 4.08
CA ASN A 27 4.03 2.74 4.80
C ASN A 27 5.54 2.51 4.62
N THR A 28 5.96 1.66 3.67
CA THR A 28 7.37 1.45 3.36
C THR A 28 7.69 2.04 1.99
N PRO A 29 8.55 3.08 1.89
CA PRO A 29 8.93 3.65 0.61
C PRO A 29 9.84 2.70 -0.16
N CYS A 30 9.67 2.65 -1.49
CA CYS A 30 10.62 2.02 -2.38
C CYS A 30 11.67 3.06 -2.81
N GLU A 31 12.90 2.89 -2.37
CA GLU A 31 14.00 3.83 -2.66
C GLU A 31 14.85 3.40 -3.87
N ASN A 32 14.66 2.17 -4.33
CA ASN A 32 15.52 1.56 -5.34
C ASN A 32 15.21 1.99 -6.77
N ILE A 33 14.02 2.53 -7.02
CA ILE A 33 13.57 2.93 -8.35
C ILE A 33 12.59 4.12 -8.24
N ALA A 34 12.74 5.10 -9.11
CA ALA A 34 11.78 6.20 -9.24
C ALA A 34 10.68 5.86 -10.26
N PHE A 35 9.52 6.50 -10.15
CA PHE A 35 8.39 6.24 -11.03
C PHE A 35 8.71 6.39 -12.52
N PRO A 36 9.44 7.42 -13.01
CA PRO A 36 9.82 7.51 -14.41
C PRO A 36 10.70 6.34 -14.88
N GLU A 37 11.60 5.86 -14.02
CA GLU A 37 12.46 4.71 -14.33
C GLU A 37 11.65 3.42 -14.43
N LEU A 38 10.64 3.26 -13.58
CA LEU A 38 9.70 2.15 -13.66
C LEU A 38 8.94 2.16 -14.99
N LEU A 39 8.45 3.34 -15.44
CA LEU A 39 7.76 3.49 -16.71
C LEU A 39 8.69 3.13 -17.89
N ASP A 40 9.94 3.61 -17.85
CA ASP A 40 10.95 3.31 -18.87
C ASP A 40 11.26 1.80 -18.93
N GLN A 41 11.41 1.12 -17.77
CA GLN A 41 11.65 -0.33 -17.70
C GLN A 41 10.47 -1.16 -18.24
N LEU A 42 9.26 -0.68 -18.03
CA LEU A 42 8.03 -1.33 -18.49
C LEU A 42 7.68 -0.97 -19.95
N ASN A 43 8.50 -0.16 -20.62
CA ASN A 43 8.26 0.39 -21.95
C ASN A 43 6.90 1.09 -22.08
N ILE A 44 6.48 1.79 -21.03
CA ILE A 44 5.23 2.56 -21.02
C ILE A 44 5.52 3.92 -21.65
N ASP A 45 4.89 4.18 -22.79
CA ASP A 45 4.92 5.51 -23.40
C ASP A 45 3.90 6.43 -22.67
N TYR A 46 4.40 7.44 -22.00
CA TYR A 46 3.60 8.44 -21.28
C TYR A 46 3.57 9.81 -21.95
N GLY A 47 4.03 9.89 -23.21
CA GLY A 47 3.98 11.10 -24.03
C GLY A 47 4.69 12.29 -23.37
N HIS A 48 5.85 12.66 -23.88
CA HIS A 48 6.73 13.70 -23.33
C HIS A 48 6.10 15.11 -23.14
N ASN A 49 4.81 15.27 -23.47
CA ASN A 49 4.16 16.57 -23.58
C ASN A 49 3.11 16.88 -22.51
N ILE A 50 2.75 15.98 -21.60
CA ILE A 50 1.60 16.21 -20.70
C ILE A 50 2.04 16.43 -19.25
N THR A 51 2.92 15.60 -18.70
CA THR A 51 3.42 15.77 -17.35
C THR A 51 4.95 15.90 -17.36
N PRO A 52 5.53 17.00 -16.87
CA PRO A 52 6.98 17.15 -16.82
C PRO A 52 7.62 15.99 -16.02
N LYS A 53 8.71 15.43 -16.54
CA LYS A 53 9.47 14.33 -15.90
C LYS A 53 9.84 14.64 -14.44
N ALA A 54 10.04 15.93 -14.13
CA ALA A 54 10.31 16.40 -12.77
C ALA A 54 9.13 16.20 -11.80
N GLN A 55 7.89 16.29 -12.28
CA GLN A 55 6.70 16.04 -11.45
C GLN A 55 6.49 14.54 -11.24
N LEU A 56 6.78 13.71 -12.24
CA LEU A 56 6.69 12.26 -12.12
C LEU A 56 7.67 11.68 -11.09
N LYS A 57 8.82 12.33 -10.90
CA LYS A 57 9.80 11.94 -9.87
C LYS A 57 9.30 12.11 -8.44
N ASN A 58 8.28 12.94 -8.23
CA ASN A 58 7.68 13.14 -6.91
C ASN A 58 6.66 12.07 -6.55
N ILE A 59 6.30 11.20 -7.50
CA ILE A 59 5.39 10.08 -7.23
C ILE A 59 6.14 9.01 -6.45
N GLN A 60 5.73 8.81 -5.19
CA GLN A 60 6.34 7.84 -4.31
C GLN A 60 5.91 6.43 -4.67
N LEU A 61 6.88 5.53 -4.87
CA LEU A 61 6.66 4.09 -4.95
C LEU A 61 6.80 3.46 -3.55
N HIS A 62 6.09 2.37 -3.32
CA HIS A 62 6.10 1.63 -2.06
C HIS A 62 6.56 0.19 -2.27
N GLU A 63 7.18 -0.41 -1.25
CA GLU A 63 7.44 -1.83 -1.19
C GLU A 63 6.20 -2.53 -0.63
N GLY A 64 5.34 -3.07 -1.51
CA GLY A 64 4.06 -3.67 -1.13
C GLY A 64 4.17 -5.02 -0.41
N GLY A 65 5.31 -5.68 -0.54
CA GLY A 65 5.58 -6.97 0.10
C GLY A 65 6.58 -7.83 -0.66
N PRO A 66 6.94 -9.01 -0.11
CA PRO A 66 8.02 -9.84 -0.62
C PRO A 66 7.64 -10.72 -1.82
N VAL A 67 6.36 -10.77 -2.20
CA VAL A 67 5.88 -11.62 -3.29
C VAL A 67 5.77 -10.80 -4.58
N GLU A 68 6.24 -11.34 -5.69
CA GLU A 68 6.20 -10.68 -7.02
C GLU A 68 6.72 -9.24 -7.01
N THR A 69 7.88 -8.99 -6.43
CA THR A 69 8.46 -7.64 -6.23
C THR A 69 8.67 -6.82 -7.50
N GLY A 70 8.68 -7.45 -8.66
CA GLY A 70 8.72 -6.79 -9.97
C GLY A 70 7.36 -6.37 -10.54
N ARG A 71 6.26 -6.69 -9.86
CA ARG A 71 4.90 -6.39 -10.31
C ARG A 71 4.30 -5.21 -9.55
N GLY A 72 3.69 -4.29 -10.29
CA GLY A 72 2.99 -3.14 -9.72
C GLY A 72 1.55 -3.46 -9.33
N PHE A 73 1.15 -2.98 -8.16
CA PHE A 73 -0.22 -3.01 -7.64
C PHE A 73 -0.59 -1.59 -7.24
N ILE A 74 -1.68 -1.09 -7.76
CA ILE A 74 -2.10 0.29 -7.54
C ILE A 74 -3.39 0.30 -6.75
N LEU A 75 -3.30 0.69 -5.45
CA LEU A 75 -4.47 1.09 -4.68
C LEU A 75 -4.88 2.48 -5.15
N HIS A 76 -6.15 2.71 -5.35
CA HIS A 76 -6.62 4.01 -5.81
C HIS A 76 -8.05 4.31 -5.39
N SER A 77 -8.43 5.57 -5.50
CA SER A 77 -9.80 6.03 -5.27
C SER A 77 -10.76 5.49 -6.33
N ALA A 78 -12.00 5.25 -5.94
CA ALA A 78 -13.01 4.59 -6.77
C ALA A 78 -13.58 5.46 -7.90
N ASP A 79 -13.07 6.69 -8.08
CA ASP A 79 -13.40 7.58 -9.22
C ASP A 79 -12.83 7.10 -10.56
N TYR A 80 -11.95 6.10 -10.53
CA TYR A 80 -11.32 5.49 -11.69
C TYR A 80 -11.58 3.98 -11.69
N ALA A 81 -11.94 3.42 -12.83
CA ALA A 81 -12.11 1.98 -13.01
C ALA A 81 -11.76 1.54 -14.42
N GLN A 82 -11.21 0.35 -14.53
CA GLN A 82 -10.99 -0.40 -15.75
C GLN A 82 -11.68 -1.76 -15.64
N GLU A 83 -11.75 -2.51 -16.72
CA GLU A 83 -12.39 -3.83 -16.75
C GLU A 83 -11.80 -4.80 -15.70
N THR A 84 -10.49 -4.67 -15.43
CA THR A 84 -9.74 -5.52 -14.48
C THR A 84 -9.63 -4.93 -13.08
N THR A 85 -10.29 -3.81 -12.80
CA THR A 85 -10.26 -3.16 -11.49
C THR A 85 -11.05 -3.97 -10.46
N LEU A 86 -10.41 -4.32 -9.36
CA LEU A 86 -11.06 -4.92 -8.20
C LEU A 86 -11.59 -3.80 -7.29
N ILE A 87 -12.90 -3.70 -7.16
CA ILE A 87 -13.55 -2.79 -6.21
C ILE A 87 -13.47 -3.43 -4.82
N ILE A 88 -12.79 -2.78 -3.88
CA ILE A 88 -12.62 -3.26 -2.51
C ILE A 88 -13.69 -2.66 -1.59
N SER A 89 -13.95 -1.38 -1.75
CA SER A 89 -14.98 -0.64 -1.00
C SER A 89 -15.58 0.46 -1.88
N GLU A 90 -16.51 1.23 -1.32
CA GLU A 90 -17.08 2.40 -2.02
C GLU A 90 -16.03 3.46 -2.39
N THR A 91 -14.90 3.50 -1.69
CA THR A 91 -13.88 4.54 -1.84
C THR A 91 -12.52 4.04 -2.31
N ILE A 92 -12.29 2.72 -2.27
CA ILE A 92 -10.98 2.12 -2.55
C ILE A 92 -11.11 0.99 -3.57
N ALA A 93 -10.24 1.00 -4.55
CA ALA A 93 -10.11 -0.02 -5.58
C ALA A 93 -8.65 -0.42 -5.79
N LEU A 94 -8.43 -1.54 -6.45
CA LEU A 94 -7.11 -2.07 -6.80
C LEU A 94 -7.07 -2.38 -8.29
N THR A 95 -6.03 -1.90 -8.97
CA THR A 95 -5.72 -2.25 -10.37
C THR A 95 -4.26 -2.68 -10.48
N ALA A 96 -3.98 -3.73 -11.24
CA ALA A 96 -2.64 -4.29 -11.42
C ALA A 96 -2.22 -4.38 -12.89
N THR A 97 -2.76 -3.53 -13.74
CA THR A 97 -2.43 -3.45 -15.18
C THR A 97 -1.51 -2.27 -15.48
N LEU A 98 -0.80 -2.34 -16.60
CA LEU A 98 0.11 -1.28 -17.02
C LEU A 98 -0.62 0.01 -17.44
N ASP A 99 -1.86 -0.11 -17.91
CA ASP A 99 -2.65 1.02 -18.42
C ASP A 99 -2.91 2.09 -17.36
N ILE A 100 -3.10 1.69 -16.09
CA ILE A 100 -3.27 2.65 -15.01
C ILE A 100 -2.00 3.47 -14.75
N LEU A 101 -0.82 2.87 -14.89
CA LEU A 101 0.46 3.59 -14.76
C LEU A 101 0.61 4.65 -15.86
N SER A 102 0.23 4.30 -17.10
CA SER A 102 0.16 5.27 -18.19
C SER A 102 -0.84 6.38 -17.92
N ALA A 103 -2.03 6.05 -17.43
CA ALA A 103 -3.04 7.02 -17.08
C ALA A 103 -2.58 7.99 -15.97
N ILE A 104 -1.92 7.48 -14.93
CA ILE A 104 -1.33 8.30 -13.86
C ILE A 104 -0.25 9.23 -14.44
N ALA A 105 0.65 8.70 -15.26
CA ALA A 105 1.72 9.47 -15.87
C ALA A 105 1.21 10.60 -16.79
N CYS A 106 0.06 10.37 -17.44
CA CYS A 106 -0.61 11.35 -18.30
C CYS A 106 -1.57 12.29 -17.55
N GLY A 107 -1.68 12.20 -16.21
CA GLY A 107 -2.62 12.99 -15.42
C GLY A 107 -4.10 12.65 -15.66
N LYS A 108 -4.38 11.47 -16.16
CA LYS A 108 -5.74 10.94 -16.46
C LYS A 108 -6.12 9.76 -15.54
N GLY A 109 -5.31 9.47 -14.55
CA GLY A 109 -5.54 8.42 -13.57
C GLY A 109 -6.52 8.82 -12.48
N PRO A 110 -6.63 8.00 -11.42
CA PRO A 110 -7.45 8.27 -10.25
C PRO A 110 -6.98 9.52 -9.50
N LEU A 111 -7.91 10.13 -8.75
CA LEU A 111 -7.62 11.33 -7.95
C LEU A 111 -6.58 11.04 -6.84
N TYR A 112 -6.73 9.89 -6.18
CA TYR A 112 -5.79 9.41 -5.17
C TYR A 112 -5.30 8.02 -5.52
N TYR A 113 -4.01 7.78 -5.33
CA TYR A 113 -3.41 6.47 -5.59
C TYR A 113 -2.16 6.25 -4.74
N LEU A 114 -1.82 4.97 -4.58
CA LEU A 114 -0.62 4.46 -3.97
C LEU A 114 -0.09 3.33 -4.86
N ILE A 115 1.12 3.48 -5.36
CA ILE A 115 1.76 2.49 -6.23
C ILE A 115 2.67 1.63 -5.36
N ALA A 116 2.40 0.33 -5.31
CA ALA A 116 3.17 -0.65 -4.57
C ALA A 116 3.81 -1.66 -5.51
N LEU A 117 5.07 -2.02 -5.27
CA LEU A 117 5.78 -3.10 -5.94
C LEU A 117 5.76 -4.34 -5.05
N GLY A 118 5.28 -5.44 -5.61
CA GLY A 118 5.04 -6.68 -4.87
C GLY A 118 3.85 -6.59 -3.92
N PHE A 119 3.59 -7.71 -3.25
CA PHE A 119 2.49 -7.84 -2.28
C PHE A 119 2.86 -8.76 -1.12
N SER A 120 2.05 -8.76 -0.08
CA SER A 120 2.09 -9.67 1.06
C SER A 120 0.97 -10.69 0.90
N GLY A 121 1.31 -11.98 1.01
CA GLY A 121 0.36 -13.07 0.84
C GLY A 121 0.31 -13.97 2.06
N TRP A 122 -0.88 -14.45 2.41
CA TRP A 122 -1.15 -15.43 3.44
C TRP A 122 -1.88 -16.62 2.83
N GLY A 123 -1.40 -17.81 3.13
CA GLY A 123 -2.10 -19.04 2.77
C GLY A 123 -3.38 -19.24 3.61
N ARG A 124 -4.11 -20.31 3.29
CA ARG A 124 -5.36 -20.68 3.95
C ARG A 124 -5.22 -20.69 5.48
N GLY A 125 -6.02 -19.89 6.18
CA GLY A 125 -6.04 -19.80 7.64
C GLY A 125 -4.79 -19.18 8.28
N GLN A 126 -3.80 -18.75 7.49
CA GLN A 126 -2.56 -18.23 8.04
C GLN A 126 -2.76 -16.87 8.70
N LEU A 127 -3.45 -15.94 8.02
CA LEU A 127 -3.70 -14.60 8.55
C LEU A 127 -4.52 -14.66 9.85
N GLU A 128 -5.55 -15.49 9.87
CA GLU A 128 -6.40 -15.71 11.05
C GLU A 128 -5.59 -16.24 12.25
N ASN A 129 -4.72 -17.22 12.00
CA ASN A 129 -3.85 -17.76 13.05
C ASN A 129 -2.85 -16.73 13.58
N GLU A 130 -2.32 -15.88 12.70
CA GLU A 130 -1.40 -14.79 13.08
C GLU A 130 -2.14 -13.71 13.90
N ILE A 131 -3.39 -13.39 13.56
CA ILE A 131 -4.24 -12.47 14.34
C ILE A 131 -4.54 -13.05 15.72
N VAL A 132 -4.95 -14.32 15.80
CA VAL A 132 -5.23 -15.00 17.09
C VAL A 132 -3.99 -15.03 18.00
N ARG A 133 -2.80 -15.12 17.44
CA ARG A 133 -1.52 -15.06 18.16
C ARG A 133 -1.05 -13.64 18.48
N ASN A 134 -1.89 -12.63 18.23
CA ASN A 134 -1.54 -11.21 18.41
C ASN A 134 -0.31 -10.77 17.60
N SER A 135 -0.03 -11.42 16.46
CA SER A 135 1.02 -10.98 15.55
C SER A 135 0.61 -9.72 14.78
N TRP A 136 -0.70 -9.51 14.59
CA TRP A 136 -1.29 -8.37 13.93
C TRP A 136 -2.36 -7.73 14.79
N LEU A 137 -2.41 -6.40 14.75
CA LEU A 137 -3.54 -5.60 15.21
C LEU A 137 -4.36 -5.20 14.00
N THR A 138 -5.69 -5.32 14.10
CA THR A 138 -6.59 -5.03 12.98
C THR A 138 -7.39 -3.76 13.26
N ILE A 139 -7.51 -2.93 12.24
CA ILE A 139 -8.34 -1.71 12.25
C ILE A 139 -9.19 -1.67 11.00
N GLU A 140 -10.28 -0.92 11.07
CA GLU A 140 -11.05 -0.59 9.88
C GLU A 140 -10.26 0.41 9.02
N ALA A 141 -10.10 0.06 7.73
CA ALA A 141 -9.42 0.92 6.76
C ALA A 141 -10.34 2.04 6.26
N ASP A 142 -9.76 3.18 5.97
CA ASP A 142 -10.41 4.28 5.28
C ASP A 142 -9.47 4.97 4.29
N ALA A 143 -10.05 5.70 3.34
CA ALA A 143 -9.31 6.41 2.30
C ALA A 143 -8.40 7.52 2.86
N GLU A 144 -8.71 8.09 4.01
CA GLU A 144 -7.90 9.11 4.68
C GLU A 144 -6.56 8.50 5.13
N LEU A 145 -6.60 7.36 5.82
CA LEU A 145 -5.40 6.65 6.26
C LEU A 145 -4.57 6.16 5.07
N VAL A 146 -5.23 5.61 4.05
CA VAL A 146 -4.54 4.99 2.91
C VAL A 146 -3.88 6.03 2.02
N PHE A 147 -4.61 7.09 1.63
CA PHE A 147 -4.17 8.01 0.57
C PHE A 147 -3.70 9.38 1.05
N LYS A 148 -4.24 9.89 2.16
CA LYS A 148 -4.03 11.28 2.57
C LYS A 148 -3.12 11.44 3.78
N THR A 149 -2.84 10.33 4.48
CA THR A 149 -1.91 10.34 5.61
C THR A 149 -0.48 10.23 5.11
N ASP A 150 0.40 11.11 5.57
CA ASP A 150 1.82 11.05 5.28
C ASP A 150 2.40 9.69 5.66
N LEU A 151 3.32 9.19 4.86
CA LEU A 151 3.90 7.86 4.98
C LEU A 151 4.40 7.57 6.39
N GLU A 152 5.16 8.50 6.97
CA GLU A 152 5.73 8.40 8.32
C GLU A 152 4.68 8.39 9.43
N LEU A 153 3.50 8.95 9.16
CA LEU A 153 2.41 9.06 10.13
C LEU A 153 1.41 7.91 10.05
N LYS A 154 1.45 7.08 9.01
CA LYS A 154 0.47 6.00 8.82
C LYS A 154 0.41 5.04 10.01
N LEU A 155 1.55 4.61 10.52
CA LEU A 155 1.61 3.70 11.67
C LEU A 155 1.01 4.35 12.93
N SER A 156 1.41 5.58 13.26
CA SER A 156 0.89 6.28 14.43
C SER A 156 -0.61 6.56 14.33
N ARG A 157 -1.10 6.88 13.12
CA ARG A 157 -2.53 7.05 12.86
C ARG A 157 -3.31 5.75 12.98
N ALA A 158 -2.76 4.64 12.47
CA ALA A 158 -3.35 3.32 12.63
C ALA A 158 -3.46 2.94 14.12
N HIS A 159 -2.43 3.17 14.91
CA HIS A 159 -2.45 2.95 16.34
C HIS A 159 -3.44 3.86 17.08
N ALA A 160 -3.57 5.11 16.70
CA ALA A 160 -4.56 6.03 17.29
C ALA A 160 -6.00 5.52 17.06
N LYS A 161 -6.29 4.90 15.93
CA LYS A 161 -7.59 4.26 15.67
C LYS A 161 -7.90 3.08 16.61
N LEU A 162 -6.88 2.41 17.12
CA LEU A 162 -7.02 1.36 18.15
C LEU A 162 -7.20 1.92 19.57
N GLY A 163 -7.10 3.23 19.75
CA GLY A 163 -7.08 3.84 21.08
C GLY A 163 -5.78 3.61 21.85
N ILE A 164 -4.72 3.13 21.19
CA ILE A 164 -3.41 2.87 21.78
C ILE A 164 -2.56 4.13 21.67
N ASN A 165 -2.25 4.73 22.81
CA ASN A 165 -1.32 5.85 22.87
C ASN A 165 0.08 5.34 23.26
N PHE A 166 0.98 5.20 22.29
CA PHE A 166 2.34 4.65 22.51
C PHE A 166 3.18 5.48 23.46
N SER A 167 2.90 6.77 23.62
CA SER A 167 3.60 7.61 24.60
C SER A 167 3.34 7.18 26.06
N MET A 168 2.27 6.43 26.31
CA MET A 168 1.98 5.87 27.63
C MET A 168 2.63 4.50 27.88
N LEU A 169 2.98 3.77 26.81
CA LEU A 169 3.59 2.43 26.95
C LEU A 169 5.09 2.49 27.24
N SER A 170 5.77 3.52 26.78
CA SER A 170 7.22 3.70 27.03
C SER A 170 7.55 4.14 28.46
N SER A 171 6.57 4.61 29.23
CA SER A 171 6.80 5.07 30.62
C SER A 171 6.64 3.97 31.68
N GLN A 172 6.21 2.77 31.33
CA GLN A 172 6.00 1.67 32.28
C GLN A 172 7.07 0.55 32.26
N PHE A 173 8.07 0.62 31.39
CA PHE A 173 9.19 -0.36 31.34
C PHE A 173 10.49 0.19 31.93
N GLY A 174 10.41 0.94 32.98
CA GLY A 174 11.58 1.44 33.68
C GLY A 174 11.31 1.61 35.16
N ASN A 175 11.26 0.49 35.90
CA ASN A 175 11.70 0.42 37.31
C ASN A 175 11.30 -0.95 37.90
N ALA A 176 12.21 -1.86 37.89
CA ALA A 176 12.34 -2.90 38.88
C ALA A 176 13.82 -3.15 39.11
#